data_7bfcb17f261279b083d0bcdc1d04bb6c
#
_entry.id   7bfcb17f261279b083d0bcdc1d04bb6c
#
_cell.length_a   1.000
_cell.length_b   1.000
_cell.length_c   1.000
_cell.angle_alpha   90.00
_cell.angle_beta   90.00
_cell.angle_gamma   90.00
#
_symmetry.space_group_name_H-M   'P 1'
#
loop_
_entity.id
_entity.type
_entity.pdbx_description
1 polymer ?
#
loop_
_entity_poly.entity_id
_entity_poly.type
_entity_poly.pdbx_seq_one_letter_code
_entity_poly.pdbx_strand_id
1 'polypeptide(L)'
;MYLALSPGAVGIQPATLEDAISAAVAGGFGGLELSPQTIKERGVDVVKGLLAEANLAPAGFGLSVDFRQEVAPTDAQMQEFAEGVELAAAVGLTRCMTWIMPCSNERPFDANFEFHVERLQPLAKILQDNGVGFGLEFVGPKTLRDSQTYPFVYDIPGMTKLAEAVGPEVGFLVDSFHWYCTGSNVEDLAAVPLSKVVYVHINDAQPGKTPKEQVDNQRALPAETGVIDAKAFLGTLKSIGYDGPLVAEPFLDLSNLASDAERAVLIGNAGREMLSVAFD
;
A
#
# COMPACT_ATOMS: atom_id res chain seq x y z
N MET A 1 -2.78 3.56 15.20
CA MET A 1 -1.92 3.53 13.98
C MET A 1 -0.48 3.35 14.39
N TYR A 2 0.33 2.67 13.60
CA TYR A 2 1.76 2.45 13.86
C TYR A 2 2.54 2.49 12.53
N LEU A 3 3.81 2.88 12.58
CA LEU A 3 4.65 2.89 11.39
C LEU A 3 5.10 1.46 11.05
N ALA A 4 5.01 1.08 9.78
CA ALA A 4 5.55 -0.17 9.29
C ALA A 4 6.52 0.09 8.13
N LEU A 5 7.56 -0.74 8.05
CA LEU A 5 8.54 -0.69 6.97
C LEU A 5 8.09 -1.59 5.82
N SER A 6 7.99 -1.02 4.62
CA SER A 6 8.02 -1.74 3.35
C SER A 6 9.42 -1.57 2.75
N PRO A 7 10.32 -2.56 2.84
CA PRO A 7 11.68 -2.41 2.37
C PRO A 7 11.78 -1.97 0.92
N GLY A 8 11.02 -2.62 0.04
CA GLY A 8 11.01 -2.34 -1.40
C GLY A 8 10.57 -0.91 -1.75
N ALA A 9 9.60 -0.36 -1.03
CA ALA A 9 9.05 0.99 -1.26
C ALA A 9 10.07 2.11 -0.97
N VAL A 10 11.08 1.81 -0.17
CA VAL A 10 12.11 2.78 0.27
C VAL A 10 13.52 2.41 -0.20
N GLY A 11 13.63 1.55 -1.21
CA GLY A 11 14.91 1.18 -1.81
C GLY A 11 15.82 0.35 -0.90
N ILE A 12 15.28 -0.29 0.14
CA ILE A 12 15.97 -1.26 1.00
C ILE A 12 15.85 -2.64 0.35
N GLN A 13 17.00 -3.30 0.16
CA GLN A 13 17.07 -4.62 -0.47
C GLN A 13 17.77 -5.60 0.48
N PRO A 14 17.07 -6.06 1.53
CA PRO A 14 17.67 -6.92 2.54
C PRO A 14 18.04 -8.28 1.92
N ALA A 15 19.24 -8.76 2.22
CA ALA A 15 19.68 -10.08 1.74
C ALA A 15 18.98 -11.22 2.48
N THR A 16 18.55 -10.97 3.73
CA THR A 16 17.88 -11.94 4.59
C THR A 16 16.70 -11.31 5.33
N LEU A 17 15.84 -12.14 5.92
CA LEU A 17 14.77 -11.66 6.80
C LEU A 17 15.34 -10.92 8.03
N GLU A 18 16.44 -11.40 8.57
CA GLU A 18 17.12 -10.79 9.71
C GLU A 18 17.63 -9.37 9.38
N ASP A 19 18.10 -9.15 8.15
CA ASP A 19 18.52 -7.81 7.68
C ASP A 19 17.31 -6.88 7.59
N ALA A 20 16.16 -7.36 7.06
CA ALA A 20 14.92 -6.59 7.00
C ALA A 20 14.41 -6.20 8.41
N ILE A 21 14.45 -7.16 9.34
CA ILE A 21 14.09 -6.94 10.75
C ILE A 21 15.05 -5.93 11.39
N SER A 22 16.36 -6.07 11.16
CA SER A 22 17.36 -5.14 11.69
C SER A 22 17.15 -3.71 11.19
N ALA A 23 16.82 -3.53 9.90
CA ALA A 23 16.49 -2.24 9.33
C ALA A 23 15.21 -1.65 9.95
N ALA A 24 14.15 -2.46 10.11
CA ALA A 24 12.92 -2.03 10.74
C ALA A 24 13.13 -1.58 12.19
N VAL A 25 13.89 -2.33 12.97
CA VAL A 25 14.25 -1.98 14.36
C VAL A 25 15.09 -0.71 14.40
N ALA A 26 16.11 -0.57 13.55
CA ALA A 26 16.94 0.63 13.47
C ALA A 26 16.11 1.88 13.12
N GLY A 27 15.14 1.77 12.23
CA GLY A 27 14.22 2.85 11.87
C GLY A 27 13.13 3.13 12.92
N GLY A 28 13.00 2.31 13.97
CA GLY A 28 11.99 2.46 15.01
C GLY A 28 10.57 2.18 14.51
N PHE A 29 10.42 1.24 13.57
CA PHE A 29 9.13 0.78 13.09
C PHE A 29 8.48 -0.19 14.06
N GLY A 30 7.15 -0.19 14.10
CA GLY A 30 6.35 -1.15 14.86
C GLY A 30 5.83 -2.32 14.03
N GLY A 31 6.11 -2.34 12.73
CA GLY A 31 5.72 -3.42 11.84
C GLY A 31 6.60 -3.55 10.60
N LEU A 32 6.45 -4.69 9.90
CA LEU A 32 7.23 -5.01 8.72
C LEU A 32 6.34 -5.68 7.66
N GLU A 33 6.45 -5.25 6.41
CA GLU A 33 5.92 -5.99 5.26
C GLU A 33 6.83 -7.17 4.93
N LEU A 34 6.20 -8.29 4.59
CA LEU A 34 6.91 -9.52 4.21
C LEU A 34 6.28 -10.13 2.97
N SER A 35 7.09 -10.74 2.12
CA SER A 35 6.55 -11.52 1.01
C SER A 35 6.16 -12.93 1.48
N PRO A 36 5.08 -13.54 0.93
CA PRO A 36 4.77 -14.95 1.15
C PRO A 36 5.93 -15.89 0.80
N GLN A 37 6.74 -15.52 -0.19
CA GLN A 37 7.94 -16.27 -0.58
C GLN A 37 8.96 -16.36 0.56
N THR A 38 9.22 -15.25 1.27
CA THR A 38 10.11 -15.25 2.44
C THR A 38 9.60 -16.21 3.52
N ILE A 39 8.28 -16.26 3.74
CA ILE A 39 7.67 -17.17 4.71
C ILE A 39 7.81 -18.62 4.27
N LYS A 40 7.61 -18.91 2.98
CA LYS A 40 7.80 -20.26 2.40
C LYS A 40 9.23 -20.76 2.58
N GLU A 41 10.21 -19.91 2.38
CA GLU A 41 11.64 -20.26 2.50
C GLU A 41 12.10 -20.46 3.95
N ARG A 42 11.57 -19.64 4.87
CA ARG A 42 12.03 -19.63 6.28
C ARG A 42 11.20 -20.51 7.20
N GLY A 43 9.94 -20.76 6.85
CA GLY A 43 8.96 -21.43 7.67
C GLY A 43 8.21 -20.51 8.62
N VAL A 44 6.93 -20.79 8.79
CA VAL A 44 5.97 -19.97 9.57
C VAL A 44 6.45 -19.71 11.01
N ASP A 45 6.86 -20.75 11.72
CA ASP A 45 7.25 -20.65 13.15
C ASP A 45 8.51 -19.79 13.33
N VAL A 46 9.48 -19.91 12.41
CA VAL A 46 10.71 -19.11 12.43
C VAL A 46 10.37 -17.64 12.22
N VAL A 47 9.56 -17.32 11.20
CA VAL A 47 9.15 -15.93 10.91
C VAL A 47 8.40 -15.32 12.09
N LYS A 48 7.43 -16.05 12.66
CA LYS A 48 6.69 -15.60 13.86
C LYS A 48 7.62 -15.35 15.06
N GLY A 49 8.56 -16.24 15.29
CA GLY A 49 9.54 -16.11 16.38
C GLY A 49 10.40 -14.85 16.22
N LEU A 50 10.98 -14.64 15.02
CA LEU A 50 11.82 -13.48 14.73
C LEU A 50 11.07 -12.16 14.84
N LEU A 51 9.84 -12.07 14.33
CA LEU A 51 9.00 -10.88 14.45
C LEU A 51 8.66 -10.58 15.91
N ALA A 52 8.30 -11.62 16.68
CA ALA A 52 7.96 -11.48 18.09
C ALA A 52 9.18 -11.02 18.93
N GLU A 53 10.36 -11.59 18.71
CA GLU A 53 11.61 -11.19 19.36
C GLU A 53 11.98 -9.73 19.07
N ALA A 54 11.71 -9.27 17.85
CA ALA A 54 11.95 -7.89 17.42
C ALA A 54 10.80 -6.93 17.81
N ASN A 55 9.70 -7.43 18.39
CA ASN A 55 8.48 -6.66 18.67
C ASN A 55 7.91 -5.96 17.43
N LEU A 56 7.93 -6.64 16.29
CA LEU A 56 7.39 -6.15 15.01
C LEU A 56 6.06 -6.86 14.69
N ALA A 57 5.04 -6.07 14.37
CA ALA A 57 3.79 -6.60 13.84
C ALA A 57 3.95 -7.01 12.36
N PRO A 58 3.35 -8.13 11.91
CA PRO A 58 3.19 -8.41 10.50
C PRO A 58 2.24 -7.37 9.88
N ALA A 59 2.73 -6.53 8.94
CA ALA A 59 1.99 -5.38 8.45
C ALA A 59 1.09 -5.71 7.26
N GLY A 60 1.66 -6.34 6.22
CA GLY A 60 0.97 -6.69 4.99
C GLY A 60 1.90 -7.24 3.94
N PHE A 61 1.37 -7.50 2.74
CA PHE A 61 2.13 -7.99 1.59
C PHE A 61 1.50 -7.52 0.27
N GLY A 62 2.34 -7.32 -0.75
CA GLY A 62 1.88 -7.01 -2.10
C GLY A 62 1.28 -8.24 -2.81
N LEU A 63 0.32 -8.00 -3.70
CA LEU A 63 -0.24 -9.04 -4.56
C LEU A 63 0.86 -9.62 -5.47
N SER A 64 1.11 -10.92 -5.37
CA SER A 64 2.18 -11.60 -6.11
C SER A 64 1.78 -12.04 -7.53
N VAL A 65 0.48 -12.00 -7.86
CA VAL A 65 -0.04 -12.34 -9.19
C VAL A 65 -0.20 -11.09 -10.03
N ASP A 66 0.44 -11.04 -11.18
CA ASP A 66 0.24 -9.95 -12.13
C ASP A 66 -1.05 -10.17 -12.95
N PHE A 67 -2.15 -9.65 -12.46
CA PHE A 67 -3.46 -9.72 -13.08
C PHE A 67 -3.62 -8.83 -14.33
N ARG A 68 -2.66 -7.89 -14.55
CA ARG A 68 -2.72 -6.87 -15.61
C ARG A 68 -2.38 -7.39 -16.99
N GLN A 69 -1.78 -8.59 -17.06
CA GLN A 69 -1.39 -9.21 -18.33
C GLN A 69 -2.60 -9.57 -19.18
N GLU A 70 -2.44 -9.54 -20.52
CA GLU A 70 -3.49 -9.97 -21.47
C GLU A 70 -3.92 -11.42 -21.22
N VAL A 71 -2.96 -12.30 -20.95
CA VAL A 71 -3.20 -13.68 -20.59
C VAL A 71 -3.54 -13.78 -19.11
N ALA A 72 -4.66 -14.42 -18.79
CA ALA A 72 -5.06 -14.66 -17.40
C ALA A 72 -4.01 -15.49 -16.66
N PRO A 73 -3.88 -15.30 -15.33
CA PRO A 73 -3.07 -16.17 -14.51
C PRO A 73 -3.46 -17.65 -14.72
N THR A 74 -2.47 -18.50 -14.86
CA THR A 74 -2.67 -19.95 -15.00
C THR A 74 -3.13 -20.58 -13.69
N ASP A 75 -3.74 -21.77 -13.75
CA ASP A 75 -4.13 -22.51 -12.55
C ASP A 75 -2.95 -22.73 -11.60
N ALA A 76 -1.74 -22.98 -12.13
CA ALA A 76 -0.53 -23.13 -11.33
C ALA A 76 -0.16 -21.85 -10.57
N GLN A 77 -0.27 -20.67 -11.21
CA GLN A 77 -0.02 -19.37 -10.57
C GLN A 77 -1.09 -19.08 -9.51
N MET A 78 -2.35 -19.42 -9.79
CA MET A 78 -3.44 -19.25 -8.82
C MET A 78 -3.27 -20.18 -7.62
N GLN A 79 -2.81 -21.41 -7.81
CA GLN A 79 -2.51 -22.34 -6.73
C GLN A 79 -1.32 -21.85 -5.88
N GLU A 80 -0.23 -21.41 -6.52
CA GLU A 80 0.93 -20.83 -5.83
C GLU A 80 0.54 -19.60 -5.00
N PHE A 81 -0.34 -18.75 -5.56
CA PHE A 81 -0.89 -17.62 -4.83
C PHE A 81 -1.68 -18.06 -3.60
N ALA A 82 -2.57 -19.04 -3.73
CA ALA A 82 -3.36 -19.56 -2.62
C ALA A 82 -2.48 -20.13 -1.50
N GLU A 83 -1.47 -20.94 -1.84
CA GLU A 83 -0.47 -21.44 -0.88
C GLU A 83 0.27 -20.29 -0.18
N GLY A 84 0.65 -19.26 -0.91
CA GLY A 84 1.29 -18.06 -0.37
C GLY A 84 0.40 -17.29 0.61
N VAL A 85 -0.91 -17.16 0.30
CA VAL A 85 -1.90 -16.50 1.16
C VAL A 85 -2.11 -17.29 2.46
N GLU A 86 -2.18 -18.63 2.39
CA GLU A 86 -2.27 -19.48 3.59
C GLU A 86 -1.06 -19.28 4.52
N LEU A 87 0.15 -19.24 3.97
CA LEU A 87 1.38 -18.99 4.71
C LEU A 87 1.39 -17.58 5.35
N ALA A 88 0.97 -16.56 4.59
CA ALA A 88 0.86 -15.19 5.05
C ALA A 88 -0.13 -15.07 6.22
N ALA A 89 -1.33 -15.65 6.08
CA ALA A 89 -2.35 -15.69 7.12
C ALA A 89 -1.85 -16.40 8.38
N ALA A 90 -1.12 -17.52 8.23
CA ALA A 90 -0.54 -18.28 9.35
C ALA A 90 0.48 -17.45 10.15
N VAL A 91 1.20 -16.51 9.54
CA VAL A 91 2.10 -15.57 10.22
C VAL A 91 1.35 -14.38 10.83
N GLY A 92 0.11 -14.13 10.42
CA GLY A 92 -0.70 -12.98 10.85
C GLY A 92 -0.67 -11.80 9.88
N LEU A 93 -0.17 -11.97 8.65
CA LEU A 93 -0.29 -11.01 7.56
C LEU A 93 -1.74 -11.06 7.03
N THR A 94 -2.56 -10.15 7.49
CA THR A 94 -4.00 -10.13 7.17
C THR A 94 -4.37 -9.06 6.14
N ARG A 95 -3.39 -8.47 5.43
CA ARG A 95 -3.57 -7.38 4.47
C ARG A 95 -2.75 -7.64 3.22
N CYS A 96 -3.43 -7.76 2.07
CA CYS A 96 -2.83 -7.86 0.74
C CYS A 96 -3.18 -6.60 -0.06
N MET A 97 -2.22 -6.03 -0.79
CA MET A 97 -2.41 -4.78 -1.51
C MET A 97 -2.00 -4.89 -2.97
N THR A 98 -2.68 -4.10 -3.82
CA THR A 98 -2.26 -3.82 -5.20
C THR A 98 -2.79 -2.46 -5.65
N TRP A 99 -2.12 -1.86 -6.63
CA TRP A 99 -2.54 -0.60 -7.24
C TRP A 99 -3.28 -0.82 -8.57
N ILE A 100 -4.09 0.16 -8.96
CA ILE A 100 -4.89 0.16 -10.19
C ILE A 100 -4.41 1.29 -11.10
N MET A 101 -4.00 0.95 -12.33
CA MET A 101 -3.58 1.94 -13.32
C MET A 101 -4.76 2.86 -13.68
N PRO A 102 -4.62 4.21 -13.58
CA PRO A 102 -5.74 5.14 -13.74
C PRO A 102 -6.07 5.47 -15.21
N CYS A 103 -5.49 4.76 -16.14
CA CYS A 103 -5.68 4.94 -17.60
C CYS A 103 -5.31 3.67 -18.37
N SER A 104 -5.71 3.59 -19.65
CA SER A 104 -5.39 2.49 -20.56
C SER A 104 -5.25 2.99 -22.00
N ASN A 105 -4.36 2.39 -22.78
CA ASN A 105 -4.32 2.58 -24.23
C ASN A 105 -5.20 1.57 -24.99
N GLU A 106 -5.53 0.44 -24.35
CA GLU A 106 -6.17 -0.69 -25.01
C GLU A 106 -7.68 -0.75 -24.74
N ARG A 107 -8.09 -0.42 -23.51
CA ARG A 107 -9.48 -0.64 -23.07
C ARG A 107 -10.18 0.66 -22.69
N PRO A 108 -11.32 1.01 -23.35
CA PRO A 108 -12.24 2.01 -22.84
C PRO A 108 -12.72 1.67 -21.41
N PHE A 109 -13.27 2.66 -20.70
CA PHE A 109 -13.60 2.55 -19.27
C PHE A 109 -14.39 1.28 -18.91
N ASP A 110 -15.51 1.02 -19.58
CA ASP A 110 -16.38 -0.11 -19.24
C ASP A 110 -15.68 -1.46 -19.46
N ALA A 111 -15.00 -1.62 -20.61
CA ALA A 111 -14.24 -2.83 -20.90
C ALA A 111 -13.05 -3.02 -19.93
N ASN A 112 -12.43 -1.93 -19.49
CA ASN A 112 -11.35 -1.99 -18.50
C ASN A 112 -11.89 -2.31 -17.09
N PHE A 113 -13.09 -1.84 -16.78
CA PHE A 113 -13.76 -2.16 -15.52
C PHE A 113 -14.13 -3.65 -15.45
N GLU A 114 -14.75 -4.18 -16.50
CA GLU A 114 -15.06 -5.61 -16.62
C GLU A 114 -13.79 -6.48 -16.53
N PHE A 115 -12.73 -6.09 -17.23
CA PHE A 115 -11.42 -6.77 -17.16
C PHE A 115 -10.87 -6.83 -15.74
N HIS A 116 -10.90 -5.71 -15.00
CA HIS A 116 -10.42 -5.70 -13.61
C HIS A 116 -11.28 -6.55 -12.70
N VAL A 117 -12.60 -6.48 -12.83
CA VAL A 117 -13.52 -7.31 -12.05
C VAL A 117 -13.25 -8.80 -12.30
N GLU A 118 -13.21 -9.22 -13.57
CA GLU A 118 -12.95 -10.62 -13.94
C GLU A 118 -11.63 -11.14 -13.37
N ARG A 119 -10.57 -10.31 -13.41
CA ARG A 119 -9.23 -10.68 -12.98
C ARG A 119 -9.05 -10.68 -11.47
N LEU A 120 -9.69 -9.74 -10.77
CA LEU A 120 -9.51 -9.57 -9.33
C LEU A 120 -10.45 -10.41 -8.48
N GLN A 121 -11.65 -10.76 -8.97
CA GLN A 121 -12.62 -11.59 -8.22
C GLN A 121 -12.03 -12.92 -7.72
N PRO A 122 -11.38 -13.76 -8.54
CA PRO A 122 -10.83 -15.02 -8.06
C PRO A 122 -9.70 -14.82 -7.03
N LEU A 123 -8.90 -13.76 -7.16
CA LEU A 123 -7.86 -13.40 -6.20
C LEU A 123 -8.46 -12.93 -4.87
N ALA A 124 -9.48 -12.07 -4.94
CA ALA A 124 -10.24 -11.60 -3.77
C ALA A 124 -10.88 -12.76 -3.00
N LYS A 125 -11.42 -13.75 -3.72
CA LYS A 125 -12.00 -14.96 -3.10
C LYS A 125 -10.96 -15.76 -2.31
N ILE A 126 -9.77 -15.98 -2.87
CA ILE A 126 -8.68 -16.68 -2.18
C ILE A 126 -8.27 -15.93 -0.89
N LEU A 127 -8.13 -14.61 -0.98
CA LEU A 127 -7.79 -13.77 0.18
C LEU A 127 -8.87 -13.84 1.26
N GLN A 128 -10.13 -13.68 0.87
CA GLN A 128 -11.28 -13.75 1.76
C GLN A 128 -11.37 -15.09 2.50
N ASP A 129 -11.18 -16.21 1.78
CA ASP A 129 -11.25 -17.55 2.36
C ASP A 129 -10.18 -17.79 3.45
N ASN A 130 -9.10 -17.00 3.42
CA ASN A 130 -8.01 -17.02 4.38
C ASN A 130 -8.07 -15.88 5.41
N GLY A 131 -9.14 -15.10 5.45
CA GLY A 131 -9.28 -13.96 6.38
C GLY A 131 -8.33 -12.81 6.11
N VAL A 132 -7.86 -12.64 4.86
CA VAL A 132 -6.97 -11.57 4.42
C VAL A 132 -7.77 -10.50 3.68
N GLY A 133 -7.71 -9.25 4.16
CA GLY A 133 -8.30 -8.11 3.48
C GLY A 133 -7.55 -7.77 2.19
N PHE A 134 -8.28 -7.37 1.16
CA PHE A 134 -7.70 -6.98 -0.13
C PHE A 134 -7.86 -5.49 -0.36
N GLY A 135 -6.76 -4.73 -0.31
CA GLY A 135 -6.70 -3.29 -0.53
C GLY A 135 -6.35 -2.95 -1.97
N LEU A 136 -7.25 -2.24 -2.66
CA LEU A 136 -6.99 -1.67 -3.98
C LEU A 136 -6.61 -0.20 -3.84
N GLU A 137 -5.50 0.20 -4.43
CA GLU A 137 -5.03 1.57 -4.45
C GLU A 137 -5.47 2.27 -5.73
N PHE A 138 -6.15 3.41 -5.60
CA PHE A 138 -6.35 4.31 -6.73
C PHE A 138 -5.12 5.22 -6.90
N VAL A 139 -4.71 5.45 -8.15
CA VAL A 139 -3.56 6.30 -8.46
C VAL A 139 -4.05 7.66 -8.97
N GLY A 140 -3.90 8.69 -8.13
CA GLY A 140 -4.53 10.00 -8.28
C GLY A 140 -3.88 10.98 -9.27
N PRO A 141 -2.55 11.03 -9.51
CA PRO A 141 -1.90 12.08 -10.28
C PRO A 141 -2.47 12.26 -11.70
N LYS A 142 -2.88 13.52 -12.01
CA LYS A 142 -3.41 13.86 -13.34
C LYS A 142 -2.39 13.64 -14.45
N THR A 143 -1.12 13.87 -14.18
CA THR A 143 -0.02 13.62 -15.11
C THR A 143 0.04 12.17 -15.58
N LEU A 144 -0.27 11.20 -14.72
CA LEU A 144 -0.36 9.79 -15.10
C LEU A 144 -1.71 9.47 -15.77
N ARG A 145 -2.82 9.99 -15.24
CA ARG A 145 -4.16 9.76 -15.81
C ARG A 145 -4.29 10.20 -17.27
N ASP A 146 -3.58 11.29 -17.63
CA ASP A 146 -3.59 11.84 -18.99
C ASP A 146 -2.52 11.20 -19.92
N SER A 147 -1.73 10.25 -19.42
CA SER A 147 -0.63 9.65 -20.19
C SER A 147 -1.10 8.62 -21.23
N GLN A 148 -2.35 8.15 -21.13
CA GLN A 148 -2.92 7.16 -22.04
C GLN A 148 -4.30 7.60 -22.56
N THR A 149 -4.81 6.83 -23.53
CA THR A 149 -5.98 7.21 -24.34
C THR A 149 -7.28 7.24 -23.54
N TYR A 150 -7.49 6.24 -22.70
CA TYR A 150 -8.75 6.04 -21.97
C TYR A 150 -8.53 6.26 -20.48
N PRO A 151 -9.26 7.20 -19.83
CA PRO A 151 -9.22 7.35 -18.37
C PRO A 151 -9.85 6.15 -17.71
N PHE A 152 -9.38 5.85 -16.48
CA PHE A 152 -9.93 4.79 -15.66
C PHE A 152 -10.13 5.26 -14.21
N VAL A 153 -10.34 4.35 -13.27
CA VAL A 153 -10.54 4.63 -11.84
C VAL A 153 -9.30 5.30 -11.25
N TYR A 154 -9.50 6.43 -10.55
CA TYR A 154 -8.42 7.24 -10.00
C TYR A 154 -8.74 7.95 -8.68
N ASP A 155 -9.95 7.77 -8.15
CA ASP A 155 -10.45 8.46 -6.94
C ASP A 155 -11.27 7.53 -6.04
N ILE A 156 -11.65 8.02 -4.86
CA ILE A 156 -12.46 7.26 -3.89
C ILE A 156 -13.79 6.79 -4.49
N PRO A 157 -14.61 7.63 -5.16
CA PRO A 157 -15.88 7.17 -5.72
C PRO A 157 -15.72 6.09 -6.80
N GLY A 158 -14.73 6.21 -7.67
CA GLY A 158 -14.43 5.22 -8.71
C GLY A 158 -13.94 3.92 -8.10
N MET A 159 -13.03 3.98 -7.13
CA MET A 159 -12.49 2.81 -6.45
C MET A 159 -13.56 2.10 -5.60
N THR A 160 -14.48 2.84 -4.99
CA THR A 160 -15.63 2.23 -4.28
C THR A 160 -16.41 1.31 -5.20
N LYS A 161 -16.77 1.79 -6.40
CA LYS A 161 -17.51 0.97 -7.38
C LYS A 161 -16.74 -0.26 -7.83
N LEU A 162 -15.42 -0.11 -8.06
CA LEU A 162 -14.59 -1.24 -8.48
C LEU A 162 -14.45 -2.27 -7.34
N ALA A 163 -14.17 -1.82 -6.12
CA ALA A 163 -14.03 -2.71 -4.96
C ALA A 163 -15.33 -3.48 -4.67
N GLU A 164 -16.49 -2.82 -4.72
CA GLU A 164 -17.80 -3.46 -4.56
C GLU A 164 -18.08 -4.50 -5.64
N ALA A 165 -17.71 -4.21 -6.90
CA ALA A 165 -17.89 -5.14 -8.00
C ALA A 165 -16.94 -6.34 -7.92
N VAL A 166 -15.73 -6.18 -7.40
CA VAL A 166 -14.76 -7.27 -7.19
C VAL A 166 -15.18 -8.17 -6.03
N GLY A 167 -15.65 -7.62 -4.92
CA GLY A 167 -16.13 -8.44 -3.81
C GLY A 167 -16.46 -7.65 -2.54
N PRO A 168 -17.33 -8.20 -1.67
CA PRO A 168 -17.82 -7.51 -0.49
C PRO A 168 -16.73 -7.21 0.55
N GLU A 169 -15.65 -7.98 0.59
CA GLU A 169 -14.53 -7.81 1.52
C GLU A 169 -13.36 -7.02 0.93
N VAL A 170 -13.46 -6.61 -0.34
CA VAL A 170 -12.46 -5.75 -0.98
C VAL A 170 -12.59 -4.32 -0.48
N GLY A 171 -11.46 -3.72 -0.15
CA GLY A 171 -11.36 -2.36 0.36
C GLY A 171 -10.26 -1.58 -0.32
N PHE A 172 -9.68 -0.63 0.40
CA PHE A 172 -8.73 0.34 -0.12
C PHE A 172 -7.34 0.17 0.51
N LEU A 173 -6.32 0.34 -0.30
CA LEU A 173 -5.10 0.99 0.13
C LEU A 173 -5.32 2.50 -0.09
N VAL A 174 -5.23 3.29 0.96
CA VAL A 174 -5.43 4.75 0.92
C VAL A 174 -4.06 5.42 1.03
N ASP A 175 -3.63 6.10 -0.03
CA ASP A 175 -2.38 6.86 -0.05
C ASP A 175 -2.64 8.37 0.07
N SER A 176 -1.94 9.05 0.98
CA SER A 176 -2.05 10.49 1.19
C SER A 176 -1.72 11.31 -0.05
N PHE A 177 -0.74 10.87 -0.85
CA PHE A 177 -0.35 11.54 -2.10
C PHE A 177 -1.45 11.42 -3.16
N HIS A 178 -2.01 10.22 -3.32
CA HIS A 178 -3.10 10.00 -4.26
C HIS A 178 -4.38 10.73 -3.83
N TRP A 179 -4.72 10.69 -2.56
CA TRP A 179 -5.82 11.48 -2.00
C TRP A 179 -5.65 12.98 -2.30
N TYR A 180 -4.46 13.55 -2.07
CA TYR A 180 -4.15 14.94 -2.37
C TYR A 180 -4.25 15.25 -3.87
N CYS A 181 -3.68 14.40 -4.73
CA CYS A 181 -3.64 14.61 -6.18
C CYS A 181 -5.01 14.57 -6.84
N THR A 182 -5.99 13.86 -6.27
CA THR A 182 -7.37 13.84 -6.78
C THR A 182 -8.14 15.09 -6.38
N GLY A 183 -7.68 15.85 -5.38
CA GLY A 183 -8.42 16.94 -4.76
C GLY A 183 -9.58 16.45 -3.89
N SER A 184 -9.53 15.19 -3.45
CA SER A 184 -10.49 14.64 -2.49
C SER A 184 -10.42 15.41 -1.16
N ASN A 185 -11.57 15.60 -0.52
CA ASN A 185 -11.66 16.28 0.75
C ASN A 185 -11.72 15.28 1.93
N VAL A 186 -11.77 15.78 3.14
CA VAL A 186 -11.84 14.95 4.36
C VAL A 186 -13.17 14.22 4.48
N GLU A 187 -14.25 14.78 3.93
CA GLU A 187 -15.58 14.19 3.93
C GLU A 187 -15.63 12.94 3.05
N ASP A 188 -14.97 12.97 1.89
CA ASP A 188 -14.85 11.82 0.99
C ASP A 188 -14.09 10.67 1.69
N LEU A 189 -13.00 11.00 2.39
CA LEU A 189 -12.21 10.04 3.14
C LEU A 189 -12.99 9.49 4.35
N ALA A 190 -13.68 10.36 5.09
CA ALA A 190 -14.49 9.98 6.24
C ALA A 190 -15.69 9.11 5.87
N ALA A 191 -16.18 9.21 4.63
CA ALA A 191 -17.27 8.37 4.12
C ALA A 191 -16.83 6.92 3.83
N VAL A 192 -15.53 6.64 3.76
CA VAL A 192 -15.02 5.27 3.59
C VAL A 192 -15.23 4.49 4.90
N PRO A 193 -16.02 3.40 4.90
CA PRO A 193 -16.19 2.59 6.10
C PRO A 193 -14.85 2.05 6.62
N LEU A 194 -14.64 2.03 7.93
CA LEU A 194 -13.42 1.50 8.55
C LEU A 194 -13.05 0.10 8.03
N SER A 195 -14.03 -0.79 7.87
CA SER A 195 -13.83 -2.14 7.36
C SER A 195 -13.28 -2.19 5.92
N LYS A 196 -13.34 -1.06 5.20
CA LYS A 196 -12.81 -0.91 3.85
C LYS A 196 -11.43 -0.27 3.80
N VAL A 197 -10.90 0.28 4.88
CA VAL A 197 -9.53 0.79 4.94
C VAL A 197 -8.59 -0.35 5.31
N VAL A 198 -8.04 -1.02 4.31
CA VAL A 198 -7.16 -2.19 4.50
C VAL A 198 -5.75 -1.76 4.87
N TYR A 199 -5.23 -0.73 4.19
CA TYR A 199 -3.85 -0.28 4.34
C TYR A 199 -3.73 1.22 4.08
N VAL A 200 -2.66 1.84 4.59
CA VAL A 200 -2.44 3.28 4.41
C VAL A 200 -0.98 3.56 4.02
N HIS A 201 -0.79 4.27 2.90
CA HIS A 201 0.48 4.88 2.55
C HIS A 201 0.53 6.35 2.97
N ILE A 202 1.69 6.78 3.45
CA ILE A 202 1.95 8.16 3.89
C ILE A 202 3.12 8.75 3.12
N ASN A 203 2.88 9.89 2.49
CA ASN A 203 3.85 10.63 1.70
C ASN A 203 3.57 12.12 1.80
N ASP A 204 4.47 12.94 1.31
CA ASP A 204 4.20 14.35 1.05
C ASP A 204 4.37 14.67 -0.44
N ALA A 205 3.97 15.85 -0.87
CA ALA A 205 3.97 16.28 -2.26
C ALA A 205 5.07 17.32 -2.52
N GLN A 206 5.45 17.49 -3.78
CA GLN A 206 6.45 18.49 -4.17
C GLN A 206 5.91 19.91 -3.98
N PRO A 207 6.67 20.81 -3.31
CA PRO A 207 6.25 22.18 -3.10
C PRO A 207 6.23 22.97 -4.43
N GLY A 208 5.37 23.99 -4.48
CA GLY A 208 5.25 24.86 -5.66
C GLY A 208 4.49 24.25 -6.85
N LYS A 209 4.00 23.01 -6.71
CA LYS A 209 3.13 22.35 -7.70
C LYS A 209 1.71 22.22 -7.16
N THR A 210 0.73 22.46 -8.01
CA THR A 210 -0.67 22.15 -7.70
C THR A 210 -0.92 20.64 -7.69
N PRO A 211 -2.03 20.13 -7.09
CA PRO A 211 -2.38 18.72 -7.13
C PRO A 211 -2.36 18.10 -8.54
N LYS A 212 -2.72 18.89 -9.57
CA LYS A 212 -2.76 18.46 -10.97
C LYS A 212 -1.39 18.37 -11.65
N GLU A 213 -0.38 19.03 -11.08
CA GLU A 213 0.99 19.07 -11.60
C GLU A 213 1.92 18.08 -10.89
N GLN A 214 1.45 17.43 -9.84
CA GLN A 214 2.22 16.40 -9.17
C GLN A 214 2.47 15.20 -10.10
N VAL A 215 3.62 14.56 -9.90
CA VAL A 215 4.07 13.40 -10.68
C VAL A 215 4.23 12.22 -9.73
N ASP A 216 3.66 11.08 -10.07
CA ASP A 216 3.52 9.93 -9.18
C ASP A 216 4.83 9.48 -8.51
N ASN A 217 5.89 9.34 -9.29
CA ASN A 217 7.20 8.91 -8.80
C ASN A 217 8.13 10.08 -8.39
N GLN A 218 7.58 11.26 -8.07
CA GLN A 218 8.28 12.44 -7.59
C GLN A 218 7.59 12.96 -6.34
N ARG A 219 7.58 12.16 -5.31
CA ARG A 219 6.98 12.50 -4.01
C ARG A 219 8.02 13.11 -3.07
N ALA A 220 7.61 13.51 -1.89
CA ALA A 220 8.47 13.91 -0.79
C ALA A 220 8.28 12.96 0.40
N LEU A 221 9.23 12.96 1.34
CA LEU A 221 9.10 12.21 2.59
C LEU A 221 7.87 12.67 3.39
N PRO A 222 7.23 11.79 4.18
CA PRO A 222 6.15 12.20 5.07
C PRO A 222 6.48 13.45 5.88
N ALA A 223 5.62 14.47 5.82
CA ALA A 223 5.76 15.77 6.50
C ALA A 223 6.97 16.63 6.10
N GLU A 224 7.71 16.29 5.04
CA GLU A 224 8.90 17.03 4.63
C GLU A 224 8.58 18.44 4.14
N THR A 225 7.48 18.61 3.43
CA THR A 225 7.13 19.87 2.76
C THR A 225 5.91 20.57 3.37
N GLY A 226 5.06 19.83 4.06
CA GLY A 226 3.78 20.30 4.59
C GLY A 226 2.75 20.66 3.51
N VAL A 227 2.92 20.18 2.29
CA VAL A 227 1.97 20.38 1.18
C VAL A 227 0.72 19.55 1.40
N ILE A 228 0.88 18.31 1.85
CA ILE A 228 -0.24 17.46 2.24
C ILE A 228 -0.58 17.75 3.71
N ASP A 229 -1.84 18.10 3.98
CA ASP A 229 -2.32 18.33 5.34
C ASP A 229 -2.37 16.99 6.12
N ALA A 230 -1.28 16.70 6.84
CA ALA A 230 -1.16 15.49 7.65
C ALA A 230 -2.25 15.39 8.72
N LYS A 231 -2.65 16.53 9.31
CA LYS A 231 -3.69 16.58 10.34
C LYS A 231 -5.06 16.25 9.76
N ALA A 232 -5.38 16.80 8.60
CA ALA A 232 -6.61 16.49 7.89
C ALA A 232 -6.66 15.01 7.49
N PHE A 233 -5.61 14.47 6.90
CA PHE A 233 -5.54 13.09 6.42
C PHE A 233 -5.55 12.07 7.57
N LEU A 234 -4.54 12.09 8.44
CA LEU A 234 -4.41 11.13 9.54
C LEU A 234 -5.47 11.35 10.64
N GLY A 235 -5.86 12.60 10.88
CA GLY A 235 -6.94 12.93 11.81
C GLY A 235 -8.28 12.33 11.37
N THR A 236 -8.57 12.36 10.06
CA THR A 236 -9.78 11.72 9.50
C THR A 236 -9.72 10.20 9.67
N LEU A 237 -8.61 9.56 9.32
CA LEU A 237 -8.43 8.12 9.50
C LEU A 237 -8.58 7.70 10.98
N LYS A 238 -8.02 8.48 11.90
CA LYS A 238 -8.20 8.25 13.34
C LYS A 238 -9.66 8.41 13.78
N SER A 239 -10.37 9.40 13.24
CA SER A 239 -11.77 9.67 13.60
C SER A 239 -12.72 8.55 13.20
N ILE A 240 -12.43 7.84 12.09
CA ILE A 240 -13.19 6.65 11.67
C ILE A 240 -12.73 5.36 12.36
N GLY A 241 -11.69 5.45 13.23
CA GLY A 241 -11.21 4.33 14.05
C GLY A 241 -10.07 3.52 13.42
N TYR A 242 -9.41 4.00 12.36
CA TYR A 242 -8.26 3.28 11.80
C TYR A 242 -7.08 3.29 12.78
N ASP A 243 -6.54 2.12 13.07
CA ASP A 243 -5.41 1.89 13.97
C ASP A 243 -4.29 1.02 13.34
N GLY A 244 -4.42 0.73 12.06
CA GLY A 244 -3.53 -0.12 11.28
C GLY A 244 -2.17 0.49 10.94
N PRO A 245 -1.40 -0.20 10.06
CA PRO A 245 -0.07 0.26 9.63
C PRO A 245 -0.14 1.51 8.76
N LEU A 246 0.89 2.36 8.93
CA LEU A 246 1.21 3.50 8.08
C LEU A 246 2.56 3.23 7.43
N VAL A 247 2.63 3.24 6.11
CA VAL A 247 3.84 2.92 5.34
C VAL A 247 4.22 4.07 4.42
N ALA A 248 5.47 4.49 4.48
CA ALA A 248 5.99 5.51 3.56
C ALA A 248 6.38 4.87 2.22
N GLU A 249 5.95 5.51 1.12
CA GLU A 249 6.29 5.12 -0.26
C GLU A 249 6.70 6.37 -1.08
N PRO A 250 7.82 7.01 -0.76
CA PRO A 250 8.18 8.30 -1.33
C PRO A 250 8.78 8.23 -2.75
N PHE A 251 9.11 7.05 -3.28
CA PHE A 251 9.80 6.86 -4.57
C PHE A 251 11.09 7.71 -4.71
N LEU A 252 11.84 7.86 -3.62
CA LEU A 252 13.09 8.60 -3.62
C LEU A 252 14.27 7.70 -3.95
N ASP A 253 15.24 8.25 -4.70
CA ASP A 253 16.54 7.64 -4.82
C ASP A 253 17.35 7.90 -3.53
N LEU A 254 17.45 6.87 -2.71
CA LEU A 254 18.22 6.88 -1.45
C LEU A 254 19.57 6.16 -1.59
N SER A 255 20.04 5.95 -2.80
CA SER A 255 21.32 5.25 -3.07
C SER A 255 22.55 5.98 -2.53
N ASN A 256 22.42 7.27 -2.24
CA ASN A 256 23.47 8.09 -1.60
C ASN A 256 23.67 7.78 -0.11
N LEU A 257 22.72 7.08 0.55
CA LEU A 257 22.87 6.63 1.93
C LEU A 257 23.67 5.32 1.97
N ALA A 258 24.57 5.23 2.96
CA ALA A 258 25.59 4.19 2.99
C ALA A 258 25.03 2.80 3.35
N SER A 259 23.85 2.75 4.03
CA SER A 259 23.29 1.49 4.50
C SER A 259 21.76 1.48 4.51
N ASP A 260 21.18 0.29 4.51
CA ASP A 260 19.75 0.08 4.69
C ASP A 260 19.25 0.58 6.07
N ALA A 261 20.10 0.51 7.09
CA ALA A 261 19.78 1.07 8.40
C ALA A 261 19.64 2.61 8.35
N GLU A 262 20.52 3.31 7.62
CA GLU A 262 20.40 4.77 7.46
C GLU A 262 19.14 5.16 6.69
N ARG A 263 18.79 4.41 5.63
CA ARG A 263 17.53 4.59 4.89
C ARG A 263 16.32 4.39 5.80
N ALA A 264 16.32 3.29 6.56
CA ALA A 264 15.24 2.99 7.50
C ALA A 264 15.08 4.07 8.59
N VAL A 265 16.19 4.59 9.13
CA VAL A 265 16.19 5.69 10.11
C VAL A 265 15.61 6.98 9.51
N LEU A 266 16.02 7.35 8.28
CA LEU A 266 15.47 8.52 7.60
C LEU A 266 13.95 8.42 7.44
N ILE A 267 13.48 7.30 6.90
CA ILE A 267 12.05 7.06 6.67
C ILE A 267 11.26 6.99 7.98
N GLY A 268 11.79 6.30 8.98
CA GLY A 268 11.15 6.20 10.30
C GLY A 268 11.04 7.56 11.00
N ASN A 269 12.06 8.43 10.86
CA ASN A 269 11.99 9.80 11.38
C ASN A 269 10.91 10.62 10.69
N ALA A 270 10.85 10.59 9.37
CA ALA A 270 9.82 11.29 8.58
C ALA A 270 8.40 10.83 8.95
N GLY A 271 8.19 9.51 9.10
CA GLY A 271 6.91 8.98 9.55
C GLY A 271 6.52 9.45 10.96
N ARG A 272 7.47 9.49 11.91
CA ARG A 272 7.23 10.02 13.26
C ARG A 272 6.91 11.51 13.25
N GLU A 273 7.61 12.29 12.42
CA GLU A 273 7.31 13.71 12.24
C GLU A 273 5.88 13.92 11.74
N MET A 274 5.45 13.12 10.74
CA MET A 274 4.07 13.21 10.24
C MET A 274 3.02 12.87 11.31
N LEU A 275 3.31 11.89 12.18
CA LEU A 275 2.44 11.56 13.32
C LEU A 275 2.39 12.69 14.33
N SER A 276 3.55 13.32 14.66
CA SER A 276 3.63 14.48 15.56
C SER A 276 2.83 15.65 15.00
N VAL A 277 3.04 16.03 13.74
CA VAL A 277 2.29 17.11 13.07
C VAL A 277 0.78 16.84 13.06
N ALA A 278 0.37 15.57 12.92
CA ALA A 278 -1.04 15.23 12.87
C ALA A 278 -1.73 15.24 14.24
N PHE A 279 -1.03 14.96 15.34
CA PHE A 279 -1.67 14.65 16.63
C PHE A 279 -1.22 15.48 17.82
N ASP A 280 -0.13 16.24 17.69
CA ASP A 280 0.36 17.20 18.71
C ASP A 280 -0.13 18.63 18.39
#